data_2e467c1698f329e1a7234627436d8c14
#
_entry.id   2e467c1698f329e1a7234627436d8c14
#
_cell.length_a   1.000
_cell.length_b   1.000
_cell.length_c   1.000
_cell.angle_alpha   90.00
_cell.angle_beta   90.00
_cell.angle_gamma   90.00
#
_symmetry.space_group_name_H-M   'P 1'
#
loop_
_entity.id
_entity.type
_entity.pdbx_description
1 polymer ?
#
loop_
_entity_poly.entity_id
_entity_poly.type
_entity_poly.pdbx_seq_one_letter_code
_entity_poly.pdbx_strand_id
1 'polypeptide(L)'
;MRNNPLIPKSKLPNLGTTIFTQMSALAQKHQAINLSQGFPDFDGSSYLHERLAYHVAQGANQYAPMTGAQALREAIADKTAEIYGYRPDDVSDITVTAGATEALYAAITALVRAGDEVICFDPSYDSYAPAVALSGGVLKRIALTPPHFRVDWQAFSALLSERTRLVILNTPHNPTATVWRQADIEALWQAIGEREIYVLSDEVYEHICFAAEGHASVLAHPQLRERAVAVSSFGKTFHMTGWKIGYCVAPAAISAEIRKVHQYLTFCVNTPAQLALADMLRAAPEHYRALPDFYRKKRDVLVNALAQSRLKVLPCEGTYFLLIDYSAVSTLNDVEFCQWLTEEVGVAAIPLSVFCAAPFPHQLIRLCFAKQESTLLAAAERLCKL
;
A
#
# COMPACT_ATOMS: atom_id res chain seq x y z
N MET A 1 -8.81 40.42 10.46
CA MET A 1 -8.50 39.68 9.20
C MET A 1 -9.68 39.87 8.26
N ARG A 2 -9.50 40.40 7.07
CA ARG A 2 -10.60 40.55 6.10
C ARG A 2 -11.01 39.14 5.69
N ASN A 3 -12.30 38.78 5.87
CA ASN A 3 -12.85 37.53 5.31
C ASN A 3 -12.63 37.57 3.79
N ASN A 4 -11.70 36.79 3.29
CA ASN A 4 -11.50 36.68 1.85
C ASN A 4 -12.64 35.78 1.31
N PRO A 5 -13.62 36.33 0.59
CA PRO A 5 -14.81 35.60 0.12
C PRO A 5 -14.44 34.55 -0.94
N LEU A 6 -13.21 34.55 -1.45
CA LEU A 6 -12.71 33.62 -2.48
C LEU A 6 -12.00 32.39 -1.90
N ILE A 7 -11.89 32.27 -0.55
CA ILE A 7 -11.33 31.06 0.04
C ILE A 7 -12.38 29.95 -0.04
N PRO A 8 -12.11 28.86 -0.79
CA PRO A 8 -13.08 27.78 -0.93
C PRO A 8 -13.24 27.03 0.40
N LYS A 9 -14.46 26.59 0.68
CA LYS A 9 -14.70 25.64 1.78
C LYS A 9 -14.07 24.30 1.41
N SER A 10 -13.25 23.77 2.32
CA SER A 10 -12.64 22.47 2.11
C SER A 10 -13.68 21.35 2.07
N LYS A 11 -13.57 20.43 1.13
CA LYS A 11 -14.29 19.15 1.13
C LYS A 11 -13.72 18.15 2.12
N LEU A 12 -12.48 18.39 2.57
CA LEU A 12 -11.72 17.53 3.50
C LEU A 12 -11.20 18.39 4.67
N PRO A 13 -12.10 18.97 5.50
CA PRO A 13 -11.73 20.00 6.48
C PRO A 13 -10.80 19.49 7.59
N ASN A 14 -10.81 18.18 7.84
CA ASN A 14 -10.02 17.55 8.90
C ASN A 14 -8.65 17.04 8.41
N LEU A 15 -8.30 17.25 7.14
CA LEU A 15 -7.02 16.85 6.59
C LEU A 15 -6.07 18.04 6.51
N GLY A 16 -4.89 17.87 7.09
CA GLY A 16 -3.78 18.81 7.03
C GLY A 16 -2.59 18.25 6.25
N THR A 17 -1.40 18.79 6.53
CA THR A 17 -0.14 18.22 6.04
C THR A 17 0.03 16.80 6.59
N THR A 18 0.32 15.84 5.71
CA THR A 18 0.43 14.44 6.11
C THR A 18 1.58 14.23 7.09
N ILE A 19 1.44 13.28 7.99
CA ILE A 19 2.49 12.90 8.94
C ILE A 19 3.80 12.53 8.22
N PHE A 20 3.69 11.92 7.04
CA PHE A 20 4.85 11.56 6.22
C PHE A 20 5.67 12.79 5.82
N THR A 21 4.99 13.86 5.39
CA THR A 21 5.64 15.13 5.04
C THR A 21 6.25 15.78 6.27
N GLN A 22 5.53 15.80 7.40
CA GLN A 22 6.00 16.38 8.65
C GLN A 22 7.25 15.67 9.17
N MET A 23 7.21 14.34 9.27
CA MET A 23 8.34 13.55 9.78
C MET A 23 9.56 13.60 8.83
N SER A 24 9.34 13.68 7.51
CA SER A 24 10.45 13.86 6.56
C SER A 24 11.12 15.22 6.69
N ALA A 25 10.33 16.28 6.84
CA ALA A 25 10.87 17.63 7.07
C ALA A 25 11.63 17.70 8.39
N LEU A 26 11.11 17.07 9.45
CA LEU A 26 11.77 17.01 10.76
C LEU A 26 13.08 16.22 10.67
N ALA A 27 13.07 15.06 10.01
CA ALA A 27 14.27 14.25 9.79
C ALA A 27 15.36 15.02 9.03
N GLN A 28 14.98 15.77 8.00
CA GLN A 28 15.90 16.60 7.24
C GLN A 28 16.49 17.73 8.10
N LYS A 29 15.62 18.42 8.87
CA LYS A 29 16.04 19.52 9.77
C LYS A 29 17.07 19.06 10.80
N HIS A 30 16.89 17.87 11.38
CA HIS A 30 17.75 17.33 12.44
C HIS A 30 18.82 16.36 11.92
N GLN A 31 18.97 16.19 10.61
CA GLN A 31 19.89 15.23 9.98
C GLN A 31 19.75 13.82 10.56
N ALA A 32 18.49 13.44 10.89
CA ALA A 32 18.15 12.15 11.45
C ALA A 32 18.15 11.06 10.37
N ILE A 33 18.47 9.83 10.77
CA ILE A 33 18.31 8.64 9.89
C ILE A 33 16.81 8.43 9.65
N ASN A 34 16.39 8.53 8.39
CA ASN A 34 14.97 8.54 8.07
C ASN A 34 14.45 7.11 7.81
N LEU A 35 13.89 6.47 8.86
CA LEU A 35 13.12 5.23 8.76
C LEU A 35 11.59 5.47 8.72
N SER A 36 11.15 6.73 8.61
CA SER A 36 9.72 7.06 8.54
C SER A 36 9.12 6.79 7.16
N GLN A 37 9.89 7.03 6.10
CA GLN A 37 9.42 6.95 4.72
C GLN A 37 9.44 5.54 4.13
N GLY A 38 8.30 5.17 3.53
CA GLY A 38 8.11 3.88 2.87
C GLY A 38 8.66 3.83 1.44
N PHE A 39 9.94 4.15 1.25
CA PHE A 39 10.65 3.96 -0.01
C PHE A 39 12.11 3.57 0.23
N PRO A 40 12.72 2.81 -0.71
CA PRO A 40 14.11 2.40 -0.63
C PRO A 40 15.10 3.60 -0.66
N ASP A 41 16.25 3.45 0.02
CA ASP A 41 17.43 4.32 -0.12
C ASP A 41 18.49 3.70 -1.06
N PHE A 42 18.08 2.72 -1.85
CA PHE A 42 18.86 2.06 -2.89
C PHE A 42 18.07 2.07 -4.20
N ASP A 43 18.80 1.99 -5.31
CA ASP A 43 18.22 2.09 -6.65
C ASP A 43 17.51 0.81 -7.10
N GLY A 44 16.65 0.98 -8.11
CA GLY A 44 16.08 -0.11 -8.87
C GLY A 44 17.09 -0.79 -9.80
N SER A 45 16.60 -1.68 -10.64
CA SER A 45 17.44 -2.42 -11.59
C SER A 45 18.04 -1.50 -12.67
N SER A 46 19.35 -1.60 -12.92
CA SER A 46 20.02 -0.93 -14.06
C SER A 46 19.37 -1.29 -15.40
N TYR A 47 18.90 -2.53 -15.53
CA TYR A 47 18.16 -2.97 -16.71
C TYR A 47 16.91 -2.09 -16.97
N LEU A 48 16.16 -1.74 -15.93
CA LEU A 48 15.01 -0.82 -16.09
C LEU A 48 15.44 0.57 -16.58
N HIS A 49 16.55 1.10 -16.07
CA HIS A 49 17.08 2.39 -16.51
C HIS A 49 17.48 2.35 -17.98
N GLU A 50 18.17 1.28 -18.39
CA GLU A 50 18.59 1.05 -19.78
C GLU A 50 17.36 0.91 -20.70
N ARG A 51 16.34 0.15 -20.29
CA ARG A 51 15.11 -0.03 -21.10
C ARG A 51 14.31 1.24 -21.20
N LEU A 52 14.23 2.06 -20.14
CA LEU A 52 13.59 3.37 -20.20
C LEU A 52 14.28 4.27 -21.22
N ALA A 53 15.61 4.40 -21.14
CA ALA A 53 16.41 5.20 -22.07
C ALA A 53 16.25 4.69 -23.51
N TYR A 54 16.25 3.38 -23.72
CA TYR A 54 16.02 2.76 -25.03
C TYR A 54 14.66 3.16 -25.60
N HIS A 55 13.55 3.01 -24.88
CA HIS A 55 12.22 3.32 -25.39
C HIS A 55 12.03 4.81 -25.66
N VAL A 56 12.62 5.69 -24.86
CA VAL A 56 12.68 7.13 -25.14
C VAL A 56 13.39 7.40 -26.46
N ALA A 57 14.56 6.78 -26.66
CA ALA A 57 15.36 6.97 -27.90
C ALA A 57 14.68 6.35 -29.14
N GLN A 58 13.88 5.29 -28.97
CA GLN A 58 13.09 4.68 -30.06
C GLN A 58 11.80 5.47 -30.39
N GLY A 59 11.57 6.60 -29.77
CA GLY A 59 10.44 7.45 -30.07
C GLY A 59 9.12 7.08 -29.39
N ALA A 60 9.13 6.24 -28.34
CA ALA A 60 7.94 5.89 -27.57
C ALA A 60 7.48 7.05 -26.67
N ASN A 61 7.36 8.26 -27.22
CA ASN A 61 7.13 9.50 -26.47
C ASN A 61 5.71 10.07 -26.65
N GLN A 62 4.84 9.35 -27.31
CA GLN A 62 3.44 9.73 -27.49
C GLN A 62 2.54 8.96 -26.52
N TYR A 63 1.29 9.36 -26.42
CA TYR A 63 0.30 8.75 -25.54
C TYR A 63 0.17 7.24 -25.76
N ALA A 64 0.27 6.47 -24.70
CA ALA A 64 -0.18 5.09 -24.68
C ALA A 64 -1.73 5.02 -24.79
N PRO A 65 -2.30 3.87 -25.15
CA PRO A 65 -3.72 3.63 -24.91
C PRO A 65 -4.09 3.93 -23.46
N MET A 66 -5.28 4.47 -23.24
CA MET A 66 -5.79 4.83 -21.91
C MET A 66 -5.70 3.66 -20.92
N THR A 67 -5.96 2.44 -21.37
CA THR A 67 -5.87 1.23 -20.55
C THR A 67 -4.43 0.79 -20.21
N GLY A 68 -3.44 1.42 -20.83
CA GLY A 68 -2.02 1.08 -20.75
C GLY A 68 -1.47 0.42 -22.01
N ALA A 69 -0.14 0.42 -22.14
CA ALA A 69 0.56 -0.21 -23.26
C ALA A 69 0.23 -1.72 -23.30
N GLN A 70 -0.10 -2.24 -24.49
CA GLN A 70 -0.49 -3.64 -24.68
C GLN A 70 0.57 -4.59 -24.14
N ALA A 71 1.84 -4.35 -24.45
CA ALA A 71 2.96 -5.19 -24.00
C ALA A 71 3.03 -5.31 -22.46
N LEU A 72 2.68 -4.23 -21.71
CA LEU A 72 2.65 -4.26 -20.27
C LEU A 72 1.43 -5.02 -19.74
N ARG A 73 0.25 -4.83 -20.34
CA ARG A 73 -0.96 -5.54 -19.93
C ARG A 73 -0.84 -7.04 -20.14
N GLU A 74 -0.30 -7.48 -21.29
CA GLU A 74 0.03 -8.88 -21.55
C GLU A 74 1.00 -9.45 -20.49
N ALA A 75 2.08 -8.74 -20.19
CA ALA A 75 3.05 -9.18 -19.17
C ALA A 75 2.44 -9.26 -17.76
N ILE A 76 1.51 -8.36 -17.42
CA ILE A 76 0.74 -8.43 -16.18
C ILE A 76 -0.16 -9.67 -16.16
N ALA A 77 -0.87 -9.95 -17.27
CA ALA A 77 -1.74 -11.13 -17.39
C ALA A 77 -0.95 -12.43 -17.22
N ASP A 78 0.21 -12.53 -17.86
CA ASP A 78 1.09 -13.70 -17.76
C ASP A 78 1.64 -13.87 -16.34
N LYS A 79 2.12 -12.76 -15.68
CA LYS A 79 2.54 -12.79 -14.29
C LYS A 79 1.41 -13.24 -13.36
N THR A 80 0.21 -12.75 -13.56
CA THR A 80 -0.96 -13.09 -12.75
C THR A 80 -1.30 -14.57 -12.89
N ALA A 81 -1.25 -15.11 -14.12
CA ALA A 81 -1.47 -16.52 -14.39
C ALA A 81 -0.42 -17.40 -13.69
N GLU A 82 0.84 -17.00 -13.75
CA GLU A 82 1.93 -17.74 -13.13
C GLU A 82 1.79 -17.82 -11.60
N ILE A 83 1.46 -16.68 -10.97
CA ILE A 83 1.49 -16.59 -9.50
C ILE A 83 0.19 -17.09 -8.88
N TYR A 84 -0.96 -16.77 -9.48
CA TYR A 84 -2.29 -17.00 -8.89
C TYR A 84 -3.13 -18.04 -9.60
N GLY A 85 -2.62 -18.65 -10.68
CA GLY A 85 -3.36 -19.65 -11.46
C GLY A 85 -4.58 -19.10 -12.21
N TYR A 86 -4.67 -17.77 -12.36
CA TYR A 86 -5.72 -17.07 -13.07
C TYR A 86 -5.12 -16.06 -14.06
N ARG A 87 -5.47 -16.20 -15.34
CA ARG A 87 -5.05 -15.25 -16.38
C ARG A 87 -6.19 -14.29 -16.69
N PRO A 88 -6.11 -13.00 -16.26
CA PRO A 88 -7.09 -12.00 -16.67
C PRO A 88 -6.98 -11.72 -18.17
N ASP A 89 -8.06 -11.27 -18.76
CA ASP A 89 -8.05 -10.75 -20.14
C ASP A 89 -7.30 -9.41 -20.17
N ASP A 90 -6.21 -9.36 -20.93
CA ASP A 90 -5.34 -8.18 -20.97
C ASP A 90 -6.00 -6.95 -21.62
N VAL A 91 -7.08 -7.14 -22.39
CA VAL A 91 -7.82 -6.04 -23.01
C VAL A 91 -8.88 -5.48 -22.09
N SER A 92 -9.68 -6.36 -21.47
CA SER A 92 -10.87 -5.98 -20.71
C SER A 92 -10.61 -5.78 -19.21
N ASP A 93 -9.71 -6.57 -18.59
CA ASP A 93 -9.64 -6.67 -17.13
C ASP A 93 -8.51 -5.87 -16.51
N ILE A 94 -7.50 -5.46 -17.29
CA ILE A 94 -6.30 -4.78 -16.78
C ILE A 94 -6.32 -3.30 -17.15
N THR A 95 -6.08 -2.44 -16.17
CA THR A 95 -5.90 -0.99 -16.37
C THR A 95 -4.64 -0.51 -15.68
N VAL A 96 -3.72 0.09 -16.44
CA VAL A 96 -2.48 0.70 -15.92
C VAL A 96 -2.79 2.12 -15.46
N THR A 97 -2.32 2.48 -14.27
CA THR A 97 -2.65 3.73 -13.59
C THR A 97 -1.40 4.48 -13.11
N ALA A 98 -1.54 5.77 -12.78
CA ALA A 98 -0.47 6.59 -12.19
C ALA A 98 -0.22 6.18 -10.72
N GLY A 99 0.26 4.96 -10.55
CA GLY A 99 0.46 4.27 -9.27
C GLY A 99 -0.85 3.74 -8.70
N ALA A 100 -0.70 2.94 -7.63
CA ALA A 100 -1.83 2.33 -6.93
C ALA A 100 -2.79 3.36 -6.34
N THR A 101 -2.30 4.53 -5.90
CA THR A 101 -3.14 5.58 -5.32
C THR A 101 -4.23 6.04 -6.29
N GLU A 102 -3.90 6.17 -7.59
CA GLU A 102 -4.90 6.47 -8.61
C GLU A 102 -5.87 5.31 -8.82
N ALA A 103 -5.37 4.06 -8.91
CA ALA A 103 -6.22 2.89 -9.06
C ALA A 103 -7.26 2.78 -7.93
N LEU A 104 -6.81 2.96 -6.67
CA LEU A 104 -7.67 2.96 -5.49
C LEU A 104 -8.72 4.09 -5.56
N TYR A 105 -8.29 5.32 -5.88
CA TYR A 105 -9.18 6.46 -6.00
C TYR A 105 -10.21 6.26 -7.12
N ALA A 106 -9.78 5.82 -8.30
CA ALA A 106 -10.65 5.57 -9.43
C ALA A 106 -11.67 4.46 -9.15
N ALA A 107 -11.24 3.36 -8.51
CA ALA A 107 -12.12 2.26 -8.11
C ALA A 107 -13.17 2.72 -7.08
N ILE A 108 -12.76 3.44 -6.03
CA ILE A 108 -13.67 3.96 -5.02
C ILE A 108 -14.68 4.93 -5.67
N THR A 109 -14.20 5.86 -6.49
CA THR A 109 -15.06 6.84 -7.18
C THR A 109 -16.04 6.18 -8.14
N ALA A 110 -15.63 5.10 -8.82
CA ALA A 110 -16.48 4.37 -9.76
C ALA A 110 -17.56 3.55 -9.06
N LEU A 111 -17.25 2.95 -7.91
CA LEU A 111 -18.09 1.94 -7.26
C LEU A 111 -18.93 2.47 -6.11
N VAL A 112 -18.53 3.59 -5.47
CA VAL A 112 -19.22 4.16 -4.30
C VAL A 112 -20.12 5.32 -4.70
N ARG A 113 -21.33 5.33 -4.20
CA ARG A 113 -22.32 6.40 -4.37
C ARG A 113 -22.54 7.13 -3.04
N ALA A 114 -23.16 8.30 -3.10
CA ALA A 114 -23.52 9.06 -1.90
C ALA A 114 -24.42 8.21 -0.96
N GLY A 115 -23.99 8.05 0.30
CA GLY A 115 -24.68 7.27 1.30
C GLY A 115 -24.33 5.78 1.35
N ASP A 116 -23.58 5.26 0.38
CA ASP A 116 -23.05 3.90 0.43
C ASP A 116 -22.08 3.73 1.60
N GLU A 117 -22.10 2.58 2.23
CA GLU A 117 -21.17 2.23 3.31
C GLU A 117 -20.00 1.47 2.76
N VAL A 118 -18.80 1.89 3.18
CA VAL A 118 -17.52 1.25 2.84
C VAL A 118 -16.89 0.74 4.13
N ILE A 119 -16.49 -0.53 4.16
CA ILE A 119 -15.82 -1.12 5.33
C ILE A 119 -14.32 -1.18 5.05
N CYS A 120 -13.50 -0.75 6.00
CA CYS A 120 -12.05 -0.97 6.01
C CYS A 120 -11.56 -1.42 7.38
N PHE A 121 -10.28 -1.79 7.48
CA PHE A 121 -9.65 -2.32 8.68
C PHE A 121 -8.64 -1.30 9.20
N ASP A 122 -8.78 -0.91 10.48
CA ASP A 122 -7.91 0.06 11.16
C ASP A 122 -6.85 -0.62 12.03
N PRO A 123 -5.59 -0.18 11.99
CA PRO A 123 -5.04 0.96 11.23
C PRO A 123 -5.21 0.78 9.73
N SER A 124 -5.42 1.87 8.97
CA SER A 124 -5.62 1.81 7.52
C SER A 124 -4.76 2.85 6.78
N TYR A 125 -4.40 2.53 5.53
CA TYR A 125 -3.68 3.49 4.69
C TYR A 125 -4.49 4.76 4.50
N ASP A 126 -3.84 5.91 4.63
CA ASP A 126 -4.45 7.22 4.77
C ASP A 126 -5.22 7.71 3.53
N SER A 127 -5.01 7.10 2.37
CA SER A 127 -5.71 7.50 1.14
C SER A 127 -7.14 6.97 1.02
N TYR A 128 -7.54 5.95 1.79
CA TYR A 128 -8.88 5.35 1.65
C TYR A 128 -9.97 6.30 2.12
N ALA A 129 -9.82 6.87 3.32
CA ALA A 129 -10.83 7.74 3.92
C ALA A 129 -11.14 8.98 3.08
N PRO A 130 -10.16 9.73 2.56
CA PRO A 130 -10.41 10.86 1.68
C PRO A 130 -11.14 10.48 0.39
N ALA A 131 -10.76 9.37 -0.24
CA ALA A 131 -11.39 8.92 -1.47
C ALA A 131 -12.87 8.55 -1.26
N VAL A 132 -13.18 7.83 -0.17
CA VAL A 132 -14.55 7.49 0.22
C VAL A 132 -15.37 8.77 0.52
N ALA A 133 -14.80 9.71 1.29
CA ALA A 133 -15.48 10.96 1.63
C ALA A 133 -15.75 11.83 0.40
N LEU A 134 -14.81 11.93 -0.54
CA LEU A 134 -14.99 12.68 -1.80
C LEU A 134 -16.03 12.04 -2.71
N SER A 135 -16.24 10.73 -2.61
CA SER A 135 -17.29 9.99 -3.32
C SER A 135 -18.66 10.07 -2.61
N GLY A 136 -18.73 10.70 -1.43
CA GLY A 136 -19.97 10.81 -0.63
C GLY A 136 -20.32 9.55 0.15
N GLY A 137 -19.42 8.56 0.20
CA GLY A 137 -19.58 7.33 0.96
C GLY A 137 -19.35 7.52 2.46
N VAL A 138 -19.82 6.56 3.25
CA VAL A 138 -19.67 6.50 4.70
C VAL A 138 -18.68 5.39 5.05
N LEU A 139 -17.50 5.77 5.57
CA LEU A 139 -16.48 4.81 5.95
C LEU A 139 -16.77 4.22 7.33
N LYS A 140 -16.93 2.89 7.39
CA LYS A 140 -17.00 2.10 8.63
C LYS A 140 -15.67 1.37 8.83
N ARG A 141 -15.21 1.26 10.07
CA ARG A 141 -13.90 0.73 10.38
C ARG A 141 -13.97 -0.39 11.39
N ILE A 142 -13.15 -1.41 11.18
CA ILE A 142 -12.95 -2.52 12.11
C ILE A 142 -11.57 -2.35 12.72
N ALA A 143 -11.51 -2.22 14.05
CA ALA A 143 -10.25 -2.12 14.76
C ALA A 143 -9.53 -3.48 14.75
N LEU A 144 -8.29 -3.48 14.27
CA LEU A 144 -7.37 -4.60 14.39
C LEU A 144 -6.50 -4.39 15.64
N THR A 145 -6.33 -5.46 16.43
CA THR A 145 -5.67 -5.38 17.75
C THR A 145 -4.25 -5.97 17.70
N PRO A 146 -3.24 -5.25 18.24
CA PRO A 146 -1.90 -5.82 18.39
C PRO A 146 -1.91 -7.07 19.33
N PRO A 147 -0.91 -7.94 19.21
CA PRO A 147 0.24 -7.84 18.32
C PRO A 147 0.00 -8.42 16.92
N HIS A 148 -1.10 -9.12 16.68
CA HIS A 148 -1.33 -9.90 15.46
C HIS A 148 -2.26 -9.22 14.45
N PHE A 149 -3.01 -8.20 14.86
CA PHE A 149 -3.91 -7.43 13.98
C PHE A 149 -4.81 -8.32 13.09
N ARG A 150 -5.39 -9.37 13.69
CA ARG A 150 -6.30 -10.29 13.00
C ARG A 150 -7.70 -9.70 12.92
N VAL A 151 -8.43 -10.06 11.87
CA VAL A 151 -9.81 -9.63 11.67
C VAL A 151 -10.73 -10.38 12.64
N ASP A 152 -11.57 -9.63 13.34
CA ASP A 152 -12.74 -10.16 14.05
C ASP A 152 -13.89 -10.30 13.04
N TRP A 153 -14.11 -11.50 12.55
CA TRP A 153 -15.13 -11.82 11.56
C TRP A 153 -16.56 -11.67 12.11
N GLN A 154 -16.75 -11.79 13.42
CA GLN A 154 -18.05 -11.53 14.05
C GLN A 154 -18.35 -10.03 14.05
N ALA A 155 -17.38 -9.20 14.45
CA ALA A 155 -17.50 -7.75 14.38
C ALA A 155 -17.66 -7.27 12.92
N PHE A 156 -16.94 -7.89 11.97
CA PHE A 156 -17.12 -7.59 10.54
C PHE A 156 -18.56 -7.86 10.09
N SER A 157 -19.08 -9.06 10.36
CA SER A 157 -20.44 -9.44 9.96
C SER A 157 -21.51 -8.55 10.57
N ALA A 158 -21.32 -8.07 11.81
CA ALA A 158 -22.23 -7.16 12.49
C ALA A 158 -22.25 -5.74 11.86
N LEU A 159 -21.20 -5.33 11.15
CA LEU A 159 -21.16 -4.03 10.46
C LEU A 159 -21.84 -4.07 9.08
N LEU A 160 -22.07 -5.24 8.51
CA LEU A 160 -22.71 -5.36 7.20
C LEU A 160 -24.16 -4.88 7.25
N SER A 161 -24.57 -4.11 6.26
CA SER A 161 -25.94 -3.62 6.09
C SER A 161 -26.33 -3.64 4.61
N GLU A 162 -27.58 -3.31 4.29
CA GLU A 162 -28.05 -3.16 2.91
C GLU A 162 -27.36 -2.03 2.15
N ARG A 163 -26.76 -1.07 2.87
CA ARG A 163 -25.98 0.03 2.29
C ARG A 163 -24.51 -0.31 2.11
N THR A 164 -24.03 -1.44 2.62
CA THR A 164 -22.64 -1.84 2.42
C THR A 164 -22.40 -2.15 0.95
N ARG A 165 -21.53 -1.38 0.31
CA ARG A 165 -21.23 -1.48 -1.11
C ARG A 165 -19.81 -1.95 -1.40
N LEU A 166 -18.85 -1.62 -0.53
CA LEU A 166 -17.44 -1.89 -0.77
C LEU A 166 -16.75 -2.34 0.52
N VAL A 167 -15.88 -3.35 0.40
CA VAL A 167 -14.90 -3.69 1.45
C VAL A 167 -13.51 -3.39 0.89
N ILE A 168 -12.73 -2.60 1.62
CA ILE A 168 -11.33 -2.30 1.29
C ILE A 168 -10.43 -3.11 2.24
N LEU A 169 -9.59 -3.96 1.68
CA LEU A 169 -8.56 -4.68 2.42
C LEU A 169 -7.17 -4.33 1.87
N ASN A 170 -6.15 -4.49 2.70
CA ASN A 170 -4.76 -4.33 2.29
C ASN A 170 -3.94 -5.53 2.77
N THR A 171 -3.31 -6.23 1.86
CA THR A 171 -2.50 -7.41 2.17
C THR A 171 -1.37 -7.58 1.16
N PRO A 172 -0.11 -7.74 1.59
CA PRO A 172 0.42 -7.49 2.94
C PRO A 172 0.11 -6.09 3.46
N HIS A 173 -0.15 -5.96 4.76
CA HIS A 173 -0.80 -4.81 5.36
C HIS A 173 0.16 -3.69 5.77
N ASN A 174 -0.04 -2.52 5.24
CA ASN A 174 0.56 -1.28 5.73
C ASN A 174 -0.47 -0.55 6.63
N PRO A 175 -0.19 -0.30 7.92
CA PRO A 175 1.14 -0.24 8.55
C PRO A 175 1.55 -1.47 9.38
N THR A 176 0.72 -2.49 9.56
CA THR A 176 0.90 -3.51 10.60
C THR A 176 1.89 -4.63 10.24
N ALA A 177 2.31 -4.71 8.99
CA ALA A 177 3.17 -5.77 8.46
C ALA A 177 2.58 -7.20 8.57
N THR A 178 1.29 -7.33 8.82
CA THR A 178 0.56 -8.60 8.81
C THR A 178 0.12 -8.98 7.41
N VAL A 179 -0.24 -10.24 7.21
CA VAL A 179 -0.78 -10.73 5.93
C VAL A 179 -2.08 -11.48 6.15
N TRP A 180 -2.99 -11.35 5.20
CA TRP A 180 -4.17 -12.20 5.14
C TRP A 180 -3.77 -13.58 4.62
N ARG A 181 -4.41 -14.61 5.16
CA ARG A 181 -4.27 -16.00 4.74
C ARG A 181 -5.39 -16.36 3.78
N GLN A 182 -5.26 -17.49 3.09
CA GLN A 182 -6.34 -18.03 2.28
C GLN A 182 -7.63 -18.22 3.09
N ALA A 183 -7.50 -18.58 4.37
CA ALA A 183 -8.63 -18.71 5.30
C ALA A 183 -9.34 -17.37 5.57
N ASP A 184 -8.60 -16.24 5.57
CA ASP A 184 -9.20 -14.91 5.73
C ASP A 184 -9.96 -14.50 4.46
N ILE A 185 -9.42 -14.82 3.28
CA ILE A 185 -10.08 -14.60 1.98
C ILE A 185 -11.39 -15.40 1.92
N GLU A 186 -11.37 -16.67 2.32
CA GLU A 186 -12.56 -17.51 2.40
C GLU A 186 -13.56 -16.97 3.43
N ALA A 187 -13.10 -16.55 4.61
CA ALA A 187 -13.97 -15.97 5.62
C ALA A 187 -14.64 -14.66 5.15
N LEU A 188 -13.92 -13.83 4.39
CA LEU A 188 -14.50 -12.65 3.75
C LEU A 188 -15.62 -13.06 2.79
N TRP A 189 -15.36 -14.05 1.91
CA TRP A 189 -16.36 -14.54 0.98
C TRP A 189 -17.61 -15.03 1.70
N GLN A 190 -17.45 -15.87 2.73
CA GLN A 190 -18.57 -16.39 3.53
C GLN A 190 -19.35 -15.28 4.22
N ALA A 191 -18.67 -14.25 4.72
CA ALA A 191 -19.32 -13.15 5.42
C ALA A 191 -20.12 -12.24 4.48
N ILE A 192 -19.60 -11.90 3.30
CA ILE A 192 -20.33 -11.06 2.33
C ILE A 192 -21.40 -11.85 1.56
N GLY A 193 -21.18 -13.13 1.31
CA GLY A 193 -22.13 -14.02 0.64
C GLY A 193 -22.60 -13.47 -0.72
N GLU A 194 -23.89 -13.64 -1.00
CA GLU A 194 -24.54 -13.18 -2.23
C GLU A 194 -24.88 -11.68 -2.26
N ARG A 195 -24.48 -10.91 -1.25
CA ARG A 195 -24.75 -9.46 -1.23
C ARG A 195 -24.01 -8.76 -2.37
N GLU A 196 -24.58 -7.67 -2.87
CA GLU A 196 -23.97 -6.81 -3.89
C GLU A 196 -22.85 -5.95 -3.30
N ILE A 197 -21.80 -6.59 -2.81
CA ILE A 197 -20.64 -5.96 -2.20
C ILE A 197 -19.42 -6.22 -3.07
N TYR A 198 -18.74 -5.15 -3.47
CA TYR A 198 -17.44 -5.22 -4.14
C TYR A 198 -16.31 -5.37 -3.13
N VAL A 199 -15.17 -5.87 -3.61
CA VAL A 199 -13.94 -5.98 -2.81
C VAL A 199 -12.83 -5.20 -3.51
N LEU A 200 -12.23 -4.24 -2.83
CA LEU A 200 -11.04 -3.53 -3.28
C LEU A 200 -9.84 -4.02 -2.46
N SER A 201 -8.99 -4.81 -3.10
CA SER A 201 -7.81 -5.40 -2.49
C SER A 201 -6.57 -4.61 -2.88
N ASP A 202 -6.01 -3.89 -1.91
CA ASP A 202 -4.73 -3.21 -2.06
C ASP A 202 -3.61 -4.21 -1.83
N GLU A 203 -3.02 -4.71 -2.92
CA GLU A 203 -2.01 -5.75 -2.94
C GLU A 203 -0.63 -5.21 -3.36
N VAL A 204 -0.35 -3.92 -3.11
CA VAL A 204 0.89 -3.26 -3.55
C VAL A 204 2.16 -3.91 -3.03
N TYR A 205 2.07 -4.70 -1.96
CA TYR A 205 3.17 -5.46 -1.37
C TYR A 205 3.10 -6.96 -1.70
N GLU A 206 2.34 -7.40 -2.72
CA GLU A 206 2.12 -8.80 -3.09
C GLU A 206 3.41 -9.64 -3.14
N HIS A 207 4.52 -9.04 -3.59
CA HIS A 207 5.83 -9.69 -3.68
C HIS A 207 6.71 -9.54 -2.44
N ILE A 208 6.22 -8.89 -1.39
CA ILE A 208 6.95 -8.70 -0.12
C ILE A 208 6.15 -9.39 0.98
N CYS A 209 5.99 -10.69 0.84
CA CYS A 209 5.29 -11.57 1.76
C CYS A 209 6.26 -12.62 2.31
N PHE A 210 6.33 -12.75 3.63
CA PHE A 210 7.24 -13.68 4.33
C PHE A 210 6.53 -14.93 4.84
N ALA A 211 5.22 -14.99 4.66
CA ALA A 211 4.41 -16.17 5.01
C ALA A 211 4.83 -17.38 4.16
N ALA A 212 4.85 -18.55 4.76
CA ALA A 212 5.25 -19.78 4.07
C ALA A 212 4.34 -20.12 2.89
N GLU A 213 3.05 -19.79 3.00
CA GLU A 213 2.03 -20.01 1.97
C GLU A 213 2.06 -18.96 0.84
N GLY A 214 2.91 -17.92 0.99
CA GLY A 214 2.97 -16.78 0.08
C GLY A 214 1.81 -15.80 0.28
N HIS A 215 1.62 -14.93 -0.69
CA HIS A 215 0.55 -13.92 -0.71
C HIS A 215 -0.80 -14.53 -1.12
N ALA A 216 -1.84 -14.28 -0.31
CA ALA A 216 -3.21 -14.65 -0.63
C ALA A 216 -3.90 -13.50 -1.39
N SER A 217 -3.94 -13.60 -2.72
CA SER A 217 -4.63 -12.62 -3.57
C SER A 217 -6.12 -12.95 -3.71
N VAL A 218 -6.96 -11.92 -3.78
CA VAL A 218 -8.39 -12.08 -4.14
C VAL A 218 -8.57 -12.66 -5.54
N LEU A 219 -7.59 -12.50 -6.43
CA LEU A 219 -7.63 -13.06 -7.79
C LEU A 219 -7.55 -14.58 -7.82
N ALA A 220 -6.93 -15.20 -6.81
CA ALA A 220 -6.87 -16.65 -6.70
C ALA A 220 -8.21 -17.29 -6.28
N HIS A 221 -9.12 -16.49 -5.70
CA HIS A 221 -10.42 -16.99 -5.22
C HIS A 221 -11.50 -16.85 -6.31
N PRO A 222 -12.05 -17.95 -6.86
CA PRO A 222 -12.90 -17.92 -8.04
C PRO A 222 -14.14 -17.02 -7.94
N GLN A 223 -14.80 -17.00 -6.79
CA GLN A 223 -16.02 -16.20 -6.60
C GLN A 223 -15.72 -14.74 -6.26
N LEU A 224 -14.68 -14.48 -5.43
CA LEU A 224 -14.32 -13.09 -5.08
C LEU A 224 -13.78 -12.32 -6.27
N ARG A 225 -12.97 -12.92 -7.14
CA ARG A 225 -12.41 -12.22 -8.30
C ARG A 225 -13.50 -11.66 -9.22
N GLU A 226 -14.70 -12.27 -9.27
CA GLU A 226 -15.82 -11.79 -10.09
C GLU A 226 -16.44 -10.46 -9.59
N ARG A 227 -16.03 -10.01 -8.41
CA ARG A 227 -16.48 -8.76 -7.78
C ARG A 227 -15.34 -7.98 -7.14
N ALA A 228 -14.11 -8.34 -7.43
CA ALA A 228 -12.93 -7.73 -6.83
C ALA A 228 -12.17 -6.82 -7.80
N VAL A 229 -11.50 -5.84 -7.21
CA VAL A 229 -10.47 -5.03 -7.84
C VAL A 229 -9.18 -5.28 -7.08
N ALA A 230 -8.21 -5.98 -7.66
CA ALA A 230 -6.88 -6.12 -7.10
C ALA A 230 -5.97 -5.01 -7.62
N VAL A 231 -5.30 -4.31 -6.71
CA VAL A 231 -4.44 -3.15 -7.03
C VAL A 231 -3.00 -3.46 -6.69
N SER A 232 -2.09 -3.25 -7.65
CA SER A 232 -0.66 -3.49 -7.50
C SER A 232 0.18 -2.27 -7.89
N SER A 233 1.46 -2.26 -7.47
CA SER A 233 2.38 -1.14 -7.69
C SER A 233 3.77 -1.61 -8.13
N PHE A 234 4.17 -1.22 -9.33
CA PHE A 234 5.53 -1.47 -9.80
C PHE A 234 6.59 -0.71 -9.01
N GLY A 235 6.23 0.44 -8.43
CA GLY A 235 7.11 1.20 -7.55
C GLY A 235 7.57 0.42 -6.32
N LYS A 236 6.75 -0.51 -5.83
CA LYS A 236 7.09 -1.39 -4.71
C LYS A 236 7.89 -2.61 -5.19
N THR A 237 7.45 -3.21 -6.28
CA THR A 237 8.09 -4.40 -6.87
C THR A 237 9.49 -4.11 -7.40
N PHE A 238 9.70 -2.98 -8.06
CA PHE A 238 10.97 -2.68 -8.74
C PHE A 238 11.77 -1.54 -8.09
N HIS A 239 11.45 -1.14 -6.86
CA HIS A 239 12.13 -0.07 -6.11
C HIS A 239 12.10 1.30 -6.82
N MET A 240 11.09 1.54 -7.65
CA MET A 240 10.94 2.73 -8.48
C MET A 240 9.70 3.54 -8.09
N THR A 241 9.58 3.88 -6.81
CA THR A 241 8.39 4.56 -6.25
C THR A 241 8.09 5.90 -6.94
N GLY A 242 9.13 6.60 -7.40
CA GLY A 242 9.05 7.87 -8.11
C GLY A 242 8.47 7.77 -9.53
N TRP A 243 8.46 6.58 -10.14
CA TRP A 243 7.87 6.39 -11.46
C TRP A 243 6.35 6.46 -11.44
N LYS A 244 5.75 6.22 -10.29
CA LYS A 244 4.30 6.30 -10.10
C LYS A 244 3.49 5.47 -11.10
N ILE A 245 3.89 4.23 -11.34
CA ILE A 245 3.15 3.29 -12.19
C ILE A 245 2.64 2.13 -11.35
N GLY A 246 1.36 1.87 -11.46
CA GLY A 246 0.65 0.73 -10.89
C GLY A 246 -0.41 0.23 -11.86
N TYR A 247 -1.22 -0.69 -11.42
CA TYR A 247 -2.32 -1.21 -12.22
C TYR A 247 -3.40 -1.79 -11.30
N CYS A 248 -4.59 -1.98 -11.87
CA CYS A 248 -5.61 -2.82 -11.26
C CYS A 248 -6.06 -3.92 -12.22
N VAL A 249 -6.50 -5.02 -11.63
CA VAL A 249 -7.13 -6.17 -12.29
C VAL A 249 -8.53 -6.31 -11.72
N ALA A 250 -9.53 -6.29 -12.59
CA ALA A 250 -10.93 -6.47 -12.21
C ALA A 250 -11.72 -7.03 -13.39
N PRO A 251 -12.88 -7.66 -13.17
CA PRO A 251 -13.77 -8.08 -14.25
C PRO A 251 -14.11 -6.96 -15.22
N ALA A 252 -14.32 -7.29 -16.48
CA ALA A 252 -14.54 -6.32 -17.57
C ALA A 252 -15.58 -5.24 -17.24
N ALA A 253 -16.70 -5.60 -16.62
CA ALA A 253 -17.76 -4.67 -16.27
C ALA A 253 -17.30 -3.64 -15.21
N ILE A 254 -16.53 -4.07 -14.21
CA ILE A 254 -15.96 -3.20 -13.18
C ILE A 254 -14.85 -2.33 -13.79
N SER A 255 -13.96 -2.93 -14.56
CA SER A 255 -12.90 -2.21 -15.27
C SER A 255 -13.44 -1.12 -16.19
N ALA A 256 -14.57 -1.34 -16.86
CA ALA A 256 -15.21 -0.33 -17.70
C ALA A 256 -15.64 0.90 -16.89
N GLU A 257 -16.14 0.74 -15.68
CA GLU A 257 -16.53 1.86 -14.82
C GLU A 257 -15.29 2.59 -14.24
N ILE A 258 -14.27 1.85 -13.81
CA ILE A 258 -13.00 2.43 -13.36
C ILE A 258 -12.36 3.26 -14.47
N ARG A 259 -12.35 2.76 -15.70
CA ARG A 259 -11.78 3.43 -16.88
C ARG A 259 -12.48 4.74 -17.22
N LYS A 260 -13.78 4.88 -16.95
CA LYS A 260 -14.48 6.16 -17.10
C LYS A 260 -13.94 7.24 -16.17
N VAL A 261 -13.56 6.88 -14.95
CA VAL A 261 -12.91 7.79 -14.00
C VAL A 261 -11.47 8.07 -14.42
N HIS A 262 -10.69 7.03 -14.68
CA HIS A 262 -9.29 7.12 -15.12
C HIS A 262 -9.12 8.00 -16.35
N GLN A 263 -10.02 7.89 -17.35
CA GLN A 263 -10.02 8.68 -18.58
C GLN A 263 -9.94 10.19 -18.32
N TYR A 264 -10.62 10.69 -17.28
CA TYR A 264 -10.71 12.11 -16.97
C TYR A 264 -9.87 12.54 -15.76
N LEU A 265 -9.23 11.58 -15.09
CA LEU A 265 -8.31 11.84 -13.99
C LEU A 265 -6.86 11.95 -14.48
N THR A 266 -6.38 10.96 -15.21
CA THR A 266 -4.99 10.87 -15.70
C THR A 266 -4.91 10.66 -17.20
N PHE A 267 -5.92 10.05 -17.82
CA PHE A 267 -6.00 9.65 -19.22
C PHE A 267 -5.08 8.46 -19.53
N CYS A 268 -3.76 8.65 -19.49
CA CYS A 268 -2.79 7.58 -19.70
C CYS A 268 -1.50 7.84 -18.90
N VAL A 269 -0.70 6.80 -18.75
CA VAL A 269 0.54 6.83 -17.96
C VAL A 269 1.75 6.88 -18.89
N ASN A 270 2.90 7.30 -18.36
CA ASN A 270 4.17 7.43 -19.07
C ASN A 270 4.49 6.21 -19.95
N THR A 271 4.48 6.39 -21.28
CA THR A 271 4.61 5.30 -22.27
C THR A 271 5.96 4.58 -22.20
N PRO A 272 7.13 5.27 -22.25
CA PRO A 272 8.42 4.57 -22.24
C PRO A 272 8.65 3.79 -20.94
N ALA A 273 8.16 4.29 -19.80
CA ALA A 273 8.26 3.58 -18.54
C ALA A 273 7.38 2.31 -18.51
N GLN A 274 6.19 2.35 -19.10
CA GLN A 274 5.35 1.15 -19.26
C GLN A 274 6.05 0.07 -20.08
N LEU A 275 6.67 0.46 -21.19
CA LEU A 275 7.39 -0.49 -22.06
C LEU A 275 8.62 -1.07 -21.36
N ALA A 276 9.37 -0.25 -20.62
CA ALA A 276 10.50 -0.72 -19.82
C ALA A 276 10.06 -1.74 -18.74
N LEU A 277 8.91 -1.51 -18.10
CA LEU A 277 8.33 -2.44 -17.13
C LEU A 277 7.86 -3.74 -17.79
N ALA A 278 7.30 -3.68 -19.00
CA ALA A 278 6.96 -4.87 -19.77
C ALA A 278 8.19 -5.72 -20.09
N ASP A 279 9.27 -5.07 -20.53
CA ASP A 279 10.55 -5.74 -20.78
C ASP A 279 11.10 -6.40 -19.50
N MET A 280 11.04 -5.67 -18.36
CA MET A 280 11.52 -6.18 -17.07
C MET A 280 10.73 -7.41 -16.60
N LEU A 281 9.41 -7.37 -16.70
CA LEU A 281 8.56 -8.51 -16.32
C LEU A 281 8.88 -9.77 -17.13
N ARG A 282 9.17 -9.60 -18.43
CA ARG A 282 9.47 -10.72 -19.33
C ARG A 282 10.90 -11.22 -19.20
N ALA A 283 11.86 -10.30 -19.05
CA ALA A 283 13.29 -10.64 -19.08
C ALA A 283 13.84 -11.09 -17.73
N ALA A 284 13.27 -10.60 -16.62
CA ALA A 284 13.81 -10.83 -15.28
C ALA A 284 12.71 -11.14 -14.24
N PRO A 285 11.87 -12.17 -14.46
CA PRO A 285 10.83 -12.55 -13.52
C PRO A 285 11.39 -12.99 -12.15
N GLU A 286 12.63 -13.45 -12.12
CA GLU A 286 13.35 -13.78 -10.88
C GLU A 286 13.45 -12.60 -9.93
N HIS A 287 13.39 -11.36 -10.41
CA HIS A 287 13.45 -10.17 -9.55
C HIS A 287 12.30 -10.17 -8.54
N TYR A 288 11.05 -10.25 -9.01
CA TYR A 288 9.91 -10.23 -8.08
C TYR A 288 9.78 -11.54 -7.29
N ARG A 289 10.22 -12.67 -7.83
CA ARG A 289 10.25 -13.95 -7.12
C ARG A 289 11.25 -13.95 -5.95
N ALA A 290 12.36 -13.21 -6.08
CA ALA A 290 13.40 -13.12 -5.05
C ALA A 290 13.11 -12.04 -3.98
N LEU A 291 12.11 -11.17 -4.18
CA LEU A 291 11.81 -10.08 -3.24
C LEU A 291 11.51 -10.54 -1.81
N PRO A 292 10.78 -11.65 -1.57
CA PRO A 292 10.56 -12.12 -0.20
C PRO A 292 11.86 -12.36 0.55
N ASP A 293 12.82 -13.03 -0.06
CA ASP A 293 14.11 -13.33 0.55
C ASP A 293 14.99 -12.09 0.69
N PHE A 294 14.97 -11.21 -0.32
CA PHE A 294 15.69 -9.94 -0.28
C PHE A 294 15.26 -9.07 0.91
N TYR A 295 13.94 -8.89 1.09
CA TYR A 295 13.43 -8.07 2.18
C TYR A 295 13.44 -8.79 3.52
N ARG A 296 13.32 -10.12 3.56
CA ARG A 296 13.49 -10.91 4.79
C ARG A 296 14.88 -10.71 5.38
N LYS A 297 15.94 -10.74 4.56
CA LYS A 297 17.30 -10.44 5.00
C LYS A 297 17.43 -9.05 5.63
N LYS A 298 16.87 -8.02 4.99
CA LYS A 298 16.88 -6.65 5.53
C LYS A 298 16.11 -6.52 6.84
N ARG A 299 14.93 -7.16 6.94
CA ARG A 299 14.17 -7.26 8.18
C ARG A 299 15.00 -7.89 9.29
N ASP A 300 15.62 -9.03 9.00
CA ASP A 300 16.37 -9.81 9.99
C ASP A 300 17.61 -9.06 10.46
N VAL A 301 18.27 -8.29 9.61
CA VAL A 301 19.37 -7.37 10.02
C VAL A 301 18.88 -6.40 11.09
N LEU A 302 17.76 -5.69 10.84
CA LEU A 302 17.25 -4.72 11.81
C LEU A 302 16.74 -5.40 13.09
N VAL A 303 16.01 -6.52 12.97
CA VAL A 303 15.46 -7.26 14.12
C VAL A 303 16.59 -7.77 15.01
N ASN A 304 17.62 -8.39 14.42
CA ASN A 304 18.78 -8.92 15.18
C ASN A 304 19.58 -7.79 15.85
N ALA A 305 19.74 -6.65 15.16
CA ALA A 305 20.44 -5.51 15.73
C ALA A 305 19.68 -4.87 16.92
N LEU A 306 18.34 -4.96 16.93
CA LEU A 306 17.50 -4.47 18.04
C LEU A 306 17.31 -5.48 19.17
N ALA A 307 17.78 -6.72 19.05
CA ALA A 307 17.49 -7.81 19.99
C ALA A 307 17.95 -7.54 21.44
N GLN A 308 18.95 -6.67 21.63
CA GLN A 308 19.46 -6.28 22.95
C GLN A 308 18.88 -4.95 23.46
N SER A 309 18.02 -4.29 22.69
CA SER A 309 17.37 -3.05 23.07
C SER A 309 16.17 -3.32 24.02
N ARG A 310 15.69 -2.26 24.71
CA ARG A 310 14.43 -2.31 25.44
C ARG A 310 13.18 -2.21 24.56
N LEU A 311 13.37 -2.02 23.26
CA LEU A 311 12.31 -1.95 22.25
C LEU A 311 11.84 -3.36 21.91
N LYS A 312 10.53 -3.58 21.86
CA LYS A 312 9.96 -4.87 21.50
C LYS A 312 9.50 -4.85 20.04
N VAL A 313 10.10 -5.70 19.22
CA VAL A 313 9.70 -5.88 17.81
C VAL A 313 8.43 -6.73 17.75
N LEU A 314 7.43 -6.28 16.99
CA LEU A 314 6.21 -7.04 16.73
C LEU A 314 6.40 -8.00 15.54
N PRO A 315 5.53 -9.03 15.38
CA PRO A 315 5.56 -9.92 14.24
C PRO A 315 5.49 -9.14 12.91
N CYS A 316 6.32 -9.54 11.95
CA CYS A 316 6.39 -8.96 10.61
C CYS A 316 6.31 -10.09 9.58
N GLU A 317 5.15 -10.21 8.94
CA GLU A 317 4.82 -11.28 7.99
C GLU A 317 4.90 -10.81 6.53
N GLY A 318 4.97 -9.50 6.30
CA GLY A 318 5.04 -8.91 4.96
C GLY A 318 5.34 -7.42 4.99
N THR A 319 5.32 -6.78 3.83
CA THR A 319 5.73 -5.39 3.59
C THR A 319 7.22 -5.17 3.85
N TYR A 320 7.66 -3.92 3.87
CA TYR A 320 8.99 -3.54 4.33
C TYR A 320 8.93 -2.63 5.57
N PHE A 321 7.87 -2.82 6.38
CA PHE A 321 7.68 -2.12 7.63
C PHE A 321 7.82 -3.04 8.83
N LEU A 322 8.24 -2.47 9.94
CA LEU A 322 8.39 -3.14 11.21
C LEU A 322 7.70 -2.30 12.28
N LEU A 323 6.83 -2.92 13.08
CA LEU A 323 6.25 -2.27 14.25
C LEU A 323 7.12 -2.50 15.47
N ILE A 324 7.30 -1.44 16.23
CA ILE A 324 8.07 -1.42 17.47
C ILE A 324 7.19 -0.93 18.62
N ASP A 325 7.09 -1.73 19.67
CA ASP A 325 6.55 -1.34 20.97
C ASP A 325 7.66 -0.69 21.79
N TYR A 326 7.46 0.59 22.15
CA TYR A 326 8.42 1.38 22.93
C TYR A 326 7.96 1.60 24.39
N SER A 327 6.95 0.91 24.85
CA SER A 327 6.35 1.09 26.19
C SER A 327 7.33 0.91 27.35
N ALA A 328 8.38 0.09 27.17
CA ALA A 328 9.45 -0.06 28.13
C ALA A 328 10.46 1.11 28.19
N VAL A 329 10.37 2.04 27.22
CA VAL A 329 11.32 3.15 27.05
C VAL A 329 10.71 4.48 27.44
N SER A 330 9.45 4.73 27.08
CA SER A 330 8.81 6.05 27.26
C SER A 330 7.31 5.91 27.52
N THR A 331 6.75 6.90 28.22
CA THR A 331 5.31 7.05 28.46
C THR A 331 4.64 8.07 27.54
N LEU A 332 5.42 8.73 26.69
CA LEU A 332 4.90 9.68 25.67
C LEU A 332 3.93 8.96 24.72
N ASN A 333 2.96 9.69 24.18
CA ASN A 333 2.18 9.18 23.07
C ASN A 333 3.07 8.99 21.82
N ASP A 334 2.61 8.25 20.84
CA ASP A 334 3.43 7.85 19.69
C ASP A 334 3.84 9.03 18.80
N VAL A 335 3.02 10.08 18.69
CA VAL A 335 3.35 11.29 17.95
C VAL A 335 4.49 12.06 18.65
N GLU A 336 4.35 12.32 19.95
CA GLU A 336 5.38 12.98 20.76
C GLU A 336 6.66 12.14 20.81
N PHE A 337 6.54 10.83 20.91
CA PHE A 337 7.68 9.92 20.90
C PHE A 337 8.42 9.95 19.56
N CYS A 338 7.72 9.92 18.42
CA CYS A 338 8.35 10.04 17.11
C CYS A 338 9.07 11.38 16.90
N GLN A 339 8.50 12.49 17.42
CA GLN A 339 9.15 13.79 17.38
C GLN A 339 10.44 13.77 18.20
N TRP A 340 10.34 13.39 19.47
CA TRP A 340 11.49 13.27 20.37
C TRP A 340 12.58 12.33 19.82
N LEU A 341 12.18 11.16 19.28
CA LEU A 341 13.10 10.21 18.69
C LEU A 341 13.88 10.81 17.51
N THR A 342 13.21 11.65 16.72
CA THR A 342 13.84 12.31 15.58
C THR A 342 14.80 13.43 16.03
N GLU A 343 14.41 14.24 17.02
CA GLU A 343 15.14 15.42 17.46
C GLU A 343 16.34 15.05 18.35
N GLU A 344 16.15 14.13 19.30
CA GLU A 344 17.15 13.83 20.33
C GLU A 344 17.98 12.58 20.05
N VAL A 345 17.37 11.56 19.42
CA VAL A 345 18.05 10.28 19.11
C VAL A 345 18.56 10.25 17.68
N GLY A 346 17.95 11.06 16.81
CA GLY A 346 18.35 11.16 15.41
C GLY A 346 17.87 9.98 14.54
N VAL A 347 16.71 9.39 14.88
CA VAL A 347 16.03 8.36 14.06
C VAL A 347 14.58 8.77 13.86
N ALA A 348 14.14 8.92 12.62
CA ALA A 348 12.76 9.25 12.33
C ALA A 348 11.92 7.99 12.10
N ALA A 349 10.74 7.96 12.73
CA ALA A 349 9.73 6.91 12.63
C ALA A 349 8.36 7.49 12.27
N ILE A 350 7.35 6.65 12.07
CA ILE A 350 5.95 7.07 11.91
C ILE A 350 5.14 6.59 13.12
N PRO A 351 4.37 7.47 13.78
CA PRO A 351 3.44 7.07 14.83
C PRO A 351 2.32 6.20 14.24
N LEU A 352 1.89 5.17 14.96
CA LEU A 352 0.88 4.24 14.43
C LEU A 352 -0.54 4.80 14.54
N SER A 353 -0.81 5.62 15.57
CA SER A 353 -2.13 6.21 15.83
C SER A 353 -2.68 7.03 14.66
N VAL A 354 -1.81 7.60 13.82
CA VAL A 354 -2.22 8.44 12.67
C VAL A 354 -2.94 7.65 11.57
N PHE A 355 -2.83 6.31 11.60
CA PHE A 355 -3.55 5.41 10.69
C PHE A 355 -4.90 4.96 11.26
N CYS A 356 -5.25 5.37 12.49
CA CYS A 356 -6.47 4.99 13.18
C CYS A 356 -7.48 6.14 13.24
N ALA A 357 -8.76 5.84 13.14
CA ALA A 357 -9.80 6.84 13.33
C ALA A 357 -10.18 7.03 14.80
N ALA A 358 -10.10 5.96 15.60
CA ALA A 358 -10.37 5.98 17.03
C ALA A 358 -9.06 6.16 17.82
N PRO A 359 -9.12 6.61 19.09
CA PRO A 359 -7.96 6.64 19.97
C PRO A 359 -7.25 5.27 19.99
N PHE A 360 -5.95 5.29 19.80
CA PHE A 360 -5.11 4.10 19.76
C PHE A 360 -4.21 4.09 21.01
N PRO A 361 -4.56 3.31 22.07
CA PRO A 361 -3.90 3.38 23.37
C PRO A 361 -2.58 2.60 23.44
N HIS A 362 -2.01 2.22 22.31
CA HIS A 362 -0.80 1.41 22.26
C HIS A 362 0.41 2.27 21.86
N GLN A 363 1.52 2.03 22.52
CA GLN A 363 2.79 2.73 22.31
C GLN A 363 3.58 2.06 21.18
N LEU A 364 3.08 2.22 19.95
CA LEU A 364 3.64 1.59 18.75
C LEU A 364 4.08 2.63 17.73
N ILE A 365 5.24 2.39 17.14
CA ILE A 365 5.76 3.15 16.01
C ILE A 365 6.07 2.21 14.84
N ARG A 366 6.09 2.77 13.62
CA ARG A 366 6.44 2.04 12.41
C ARG A 366 7.79 2.50 11.89
N LEU A 367 8.70 1.55 11.63
CA LEU A 367 9.97 1.75 10.95
C LEU A 367 9.92 1.13 9.54
N CYS A 368 10.61 1.75 8.58
CA CYS A 368 10.82 1.21 7.24
C CYS A 368 12.22 0.58 7.16
N PHE A 369 12.28 -0.72 6.82
CA PHE A 369 13.56 -1.41 6.61
C PHE A 369 13.94 -1.59 5.13
N ALA A 370 13.24 -0.93 4.21
CA ALA A 370 13.66 -0.83 2.82
C ALA A 370 14.86 0.15 2.71
N LYS A 371 15.96 -0.19 3.39
CA LYS A 371 17.15 0.65 3.51
C LYS A 371 18.40 -0.18 3.26
N GLN A 372 19.51 0.49 2.99
CA GLN A 372 20.82 -0.16 2.96
C GLN A 372 21.15 -0.74 4.35
N GLU A 373 21.91 -1.82 4.38
CA GLU A 373 22.27 -2.47 5.65
C GLU A 373 23.02 -1.53 6.59
N SER A 374 23.91 -0.70 6.05
CA SER A 374 24.61 0.34 6.82
C SER A 374 23.65 1.34 7.47
N THR A 375 22.59 1.75 6.77
CA THR A 375 21.56 2.64 7.31
C THR A 375 20.79 1.98 8.46
N LEU A 376 20.42 0.69 8.29
CA LEU A 376 19.71 -0.07 9.32
C LEU A 376 20.55 -0.26 10.59
N LEU A 377 21.82 -0.63 10.43
CA LEU A 377 22.74 -0.82 11.56
C LEU A 377 23.03 0.49 12.30
N ALA A 378 23.24 1.60 11.58
CA ALA A 378 23.43 2.91 12.18
C ALA A 378 22.19 3.39 12.96
N ALA A 379 20.99 3.13 12.45
CA ALA A 379 19.75 3.42 13.16
C ALA A 379 19.59 2.54 14.42
N ALA A 380 19.85 1.24 14.30
CA ALA A 380 19.78 0.31 15.43
C ALA A 380 20.76 0.68 16.55
N GLU A 381 22.00 1.09 16.22
CA GLU A 381 22.99 1.56 17.21
C GLU A 381 22.44 2.72 18.05
N ARG A 382 21.74 3.68 17.42
CA ARG A 382 21.11 4.80 18.13
C ARG A 382 19.94 4.32 18.98
N LEU A 383 19.07 3.47 18.44
CA LEU A 383 17.90 2.92 19.11
C LEU A 383 18.24 2.02 20.32
N CYS A 384 19.34 1.30 20.29
CA CYS A 384 19.79 0.46 21.41
C CYS A 384 20.34 1.26 22.61
N LYS A 385 20.53 2.56 22.48
CA LYS A 385 20.95 3.43 23.59
C LYS A 385 19.76 3.93 24.44
N LEU A 386 18.54 3.60 24.08
CA LEU A 386 17.30 4.01 24.74
C LEU A 386 17.01 3.27 26.04
#